data_d498831fcb08e2e17b55de6d3b3348d3
#
_entry.id   d498831fcb08e2e17b55de6d3b3348d3
#
_cell.length_a   1.000
_cell.length_b   1.000
_cell.length_c   1.000
_cell.angle_alpha   90.00
_cell.angle_beta   90.00
_cell.angle_gamma   90.00
#
_symmetry.space_group_name_H-M   'P 1'
#
loop_
_entity.id
_entity.type
_entity.pdbx_description
1 polymer ?
#
loop_
_entity_poly.entity_id
_entity_poly.type
_entity_poly.pdbx_seq_one_letter_code
_entity_poly.pdbx_strand_id
1 'polypeptide(L)'
;GLGDVYKRQVITFTAACASSKSSSEGETFRDDNVAMQSAYQFKDIHGEQLYAAKKYGVTPIDSRAKLEDNHRRLKLVESNGYYLIDRLTDSSPYLTKGAKNVLKEIGKRFQAELDKGDYREHRIVVTSMFKTRRDIERTRQAKNNTDDSSAHLYGTTFDISYTRFNRTGKSGKAVSNETMCNILGKVISDLREKGECWAIFERSQHCIHVTVRKI
;
A
#
# COMPACT_ATOMS: atom_id res chain seq x y z
N GLY A 1 39.09 37.93 48.95
CA GLY A 1 39.14 37.26 47.70
C GLY A 1 37.81 36.62 47.40
N LEU A 2 37.17 37.20 46.44
CA LEU A 2 35.89 36.76 45.94
C LEU A 2 36.04 35.47 45.13
N GLY A 3 35.23 34.47 45.44
CA GLY A 3 35.08 33.29 44.61
C GLY A 3 33.61 32.99 44.42
N ASP A 4 33.09 33.43 43.29
CA ASP A 4 31.73 33.11 42.86
C ASP A 4 31.62 31.66 42.43
N VAL A 5 30.82 30.93 43.17
CA VAL A 5 30.49 29.53 42.86
C VAL A 5 29.27 29.51 41.95
N TYR A 6 29.51 29.27 40.67
CA TYR A 6 28.44 29.00 39.72
C TYR A 6 27.79 27.66 40.04
N LYS A 7 26.63 27.67 40.65
CA LYS A 7 25.74 26.50 40.75
C LYS A 7 25.17 26.19 39.38
N ARG A 8 25.73 25.19 38.69
CA ARG A 8 25.09 24.57 37.54
C ARG A 8 23.86 23.81 38.02
N GLN A 9 22.71 24.34 37.73
CA GLN A 9 21.44 23.64 37.88
C GLN A 9 21.37 22.56 36.77
N VAL A 10 21.53 21.30 37.13
CA VAL A 10 21.29 20.19 36.26
C VAL A 10 19.78 19.98 36.16
N ILE A 11 19.19 20.46 35.07
CA ILE A 11 17.81 20.16 34.74
C ILE A 11 17.79 18.74 34.21
N THR A 12 17.43 17.78 35.05
CA THR A 12 17.11 16.42 34.63
C THR A 12 15.78 16.44 33.90
N PHE A 13 15.83 16.39 32.57
CA PHE A 13 14.66 16.06 31.77
C PHE A 13 14.35 14.59 31.99
N THR A 14 13.38 14.30 32.85
CA THR A 14 12.69 13.02 32.86
C THR A 14 11.85 12.97 31.58
N ALA A 15 12.40 12.32 30.53
CA ALA A 15 11.62 11.92 29.39
C ALA A 15 10.56 10.93 29.90
N ALA A 16 9.33 11.42 30.07
CA ALA A 16 8.19 10.55 30.20
C ALA A 16 8.08 9.78 28.86
N CYS A 17 8.56 8.56 28.83
CA CYS A 17 8.20 7.61 27.80
C CYS A 17 6.68 7.40 27.91
N ALA A 18 5.93 8.19 27.15
CA ALA A 18 4.59 7.81 26.77
C ALA A 18 4.74 6.51 25.98
N SER A 19 4.51 5.39 26.64
CA SER A 19 4.33 4.11 25.97
C SER A 19 3.10 4.25 25.10
N SER A 20 3.31 4.66 23.84
CA SER A 20 2.34 4.42 22.80
C SER A 20 2.12 2.91 22.80
N LYS A 21 0.94 2.46 23.21
CA LYS A 21 0.50 1.10 22.98
C LYS A 21 0.62 0.91 21.48
N SER A 22 1.69 0.28 21.02
CA SER A 22 1.77 -0.28 19.70
C SER A 22 0.60 -1.26 19.65
N SER A 23 -0.44 -0.94 18.88
CA SER A 23 -1.41 -1.92 18.45
C SER A 23 -0.55 -3.04 17.85
N SER A 24 -0.54 -4.21 18.47
CA SER A 24 0.25 -5.34 18.01
C SER A 24 -0.14 -5.58 16.55
N GLU A 25 0.72 -5.15 15.63
CA GLU A 25 0.54 -5.49 14.23
C GLU A 25 0.58 -7.02 14.17
N GLY A 26 -0.54 -7.61 13.74
CA GLY A 26 -0.66 -9.06 13.69
C GLY A 26 0.43 -9.65 12.80
N GLU A 27 0.69 -10.93 12.96
CA GLU A 27 1.71 -11.67 12.23
C GLU A 27 1.51 -11.54 10.71
N THR A 28 2.56 -11.10 9.99
CA THR A 28 2.60 -11.08 8.52
C THR A 28 3.54 -12.17 8.04
N PHE A 29 3.00 -13.13 7.34
CA PHE A 29 3.74 -14.24 6.78
C PHE A 29 3.88 -14.08 5.25
N ARG A 30 5.06 -14.44 4.69
CA ARG A 30 5.31 -14.45 3.25
C ARG A 30 5.42 -15.89 2.76
N ASP A 31 4.69 -16.22 1.70
CA ASP A 31 4.78 -17.48 0.99
C ASP A 31 4.93 -17.19 -0.52
N ASP A 32 6.16 -17.33 -1.02
CA ASP A 32 6.48 -17.06 -2.43
C ASP A 32 5.97 -18.14 -3.39
N ASN A 33 5.51 -19.28 -2.87
CA ASN A 33 4.95 -20.37 -3.66
C ASN A 33 3.43 -20.26 -3.88
N VAL A 34 2.84 -19.13 -3.49
CA VAL A 34 1.40 -18.91 -3.68
C VAL A 34 1.03 -18.96 -5.15
N ALA A 35 0.07 -19.80 -5.49
CA ALA A 35 -0.49 -19.91 -6.83
C ALA A 35 -1.84 -19.18 -6.91
N MET A 36 -1.93 -18.23 -7.83
CA MET A 36 -3.20 -17.60 -8.16
C MET A 36 -3.89 -18.34 -9.30
N GLN A 37 -5.20 -18.51 -9.22
CA GLN A 37 -5.98 -19.09 -10.32
C GLN A 37 -5.76 -18.30 -11.61
N SER A 38 -5.73 -18.99 -12.76
CA SER A 38 -5.47 -18.39 -14.06
C SER A 38 -6.43 -17.25 -14.40
N ALA A 39 -7.70 -17.34 -13.93
CA ALA A 39 -8.71 -16.29 -14.10
C ALA A 39 -8.33 -14.94 -13.44
N TYR A 40 -7.45 -14.93 -12.44
CA TYR A 40 -7.04 -13.75 -11.70
C TYR A 40 -5.61 -13.29 -12.05
N GLN A 41 -4.97 -13.93 -13.01
CA GLN A 41 -3.69 -13.46 -13.54
C GLN A 41 -3.91 -12.29 -14.51
N PHE A 42 -4.29 -11.15 -13.96
CA PHE A 42 -4.66 -9.96 -14.71
C PHE A 42 -3.55 -9.49 -15.65
N LYS A 43 -3.95 -9.11 -16.88
CA LYS A 43 -3.05 -8.69 -17.97
C LYS A 43 -3.55 -7.40 -18.63
N ASP A 44 -4.11 -6.48 -17.86
CA ASP A 44 -4.57 -5.21 -18.40
C ASP A 44 -3.40 -4.41 -18.98
N ILE A 45 -3.65 -3.71 -20.08
CA ILE A 45 -2.61 -3.05 -20.85
C ILE A 45 -2.04 -1.86 -20.06
N HIS A 46 -0.71 -1.75 -19.96
CA HIS A 46 -0.03 -0.66 -19.28
C HIS A 46 -0.42 0.72 -19.82
N GLY A 47 -0.60 0.85 -21.15
CA GLY A 47 -1.02 2.10 -21.78
C GLY A 47 -2.36 2.61 -21.29
N GLU A 48 -3.35 1.73 -21.09
CA GLU A 48 -4.66 2.09 -20.55
C GLU A 48 -4.60 2.50 -19.09
N GLN A 49 -3.76 1.84 -18.31
CA GLN A 49 -3.52 2.22 -16.92
C GLN A 49 -2.85 3.58 -16.83
N LEU A 50 -1.82 3.83 -17.64
CA LEU A 50 -1.14 5.12 -17.69
C LEU A 50 -2.09 6.23 -18.17
N TYR A 51 -2.94 5.95 -19.17
CA TYR A 51 -3.97 6.88 -19.61
C TYR A 51 -4.95 7.22 -18.48
N ALA A 52 -5.48 6.22 -17.77
CA ALA A 52 -6.38 6.43 -16.63
C ALA A 52 -5.68 7.21 -15.51
N ALA A 53 -4.42 6.88 -15.20
CA ALA A 53 -3.62 7.56 -14.21
C ALA A 53 -3.43 9.05 -14.54
N LYS A 54 -3.08 9.37 -15.77
CA LYS A 54 -2.96 10.76 -16.26
C LYS A 54 -4.29 11.51 -16.19
N LYS A 55 -5.38 10.86 -16.56
CA LYS A 55 -6.71 11.49 -16.61
C LYS A 55 -7.26 11.81 -15.22
N TYR A 56 -7.11 10.91 -14.27
CA TYR A 56 -7.75 10.99 -12.95
C TYR A 56 -6.80 11.35 -11.81
N GLY A 57 -5.52 11.34 -12.06
CA GLY A 57 -4.49 11.57 -11.07
C GLY A 57 -4.08 13.03 -10.90
N VAL A 58 -2.97 13.21 -10.18
CA VAL A 58 -2.30 14.50 -10.00
C VAL A 58 -1.20 14.68 -11.04
N THR A 59 -0.74 15.91 -11.21
CA THR A 59 0.51 16.16 -11.96
C THR A 59 1.68 15.51 -11.22
N PRO A 60 2.59 14.81 -11.93
CA PRO A 60 3.76 14.21 -11.32
C PRO A 60 4.60 15.21 -10.53
N ILE A 61 5.00 14.82 -9.33
CA ILE A 61 5.77 15.61 -8.37
C ILE A 61 7.23 15.17 -8.43
N ASP A 62 8.17 16.12 -8.41
CA ASP A 62 9.60 15.84 -8.59
C ASP A 62 10.23 15.10 -7.41
N SER A 63 9.86 15.47 -6.17
CA SER A 63 10.49 14.93 -4.97
C SER A 63 9.52 14.86 -3.79
N ARG A 64 9.84 14.02 -2.80
CA ARG A 64 9.02 13.85 -1.59
C ARG A 64 8.89 15.13 -0.77
N ALA A 65 9.87 16.02 -0.79
CA ALA A 65 9.79 17.31 -0.10
C ALA A 65 8.66 18.22 -0.61
N LYS A 66 8.21 18.00 -1.86
CA LYS A 66 7.10 18.77 -2.46
C LYS A 66 5.73 18.11 -2.26
N LEU A 67 5.64 17.00 -1.52
CA LEU A 67 4.36 16.30 -1.30
C LEU A 67 3.39 17.11 -0.45
N GLU A 68 3.88 17.83 0.54
CA GLU A 68 3.05 18.61 1.44
C GLU A 68 2.30 19.73 0.70
N ASP A 69 2.89 20.31 -0.34
CA ASP A 69 2.25 21.34 -1.18
C ASP A 69 1.06 20.79 -1.99
N ASN A 70 0.96 19.47 -2.11
CA ASN A 70 -0.04 18.78 -2.91
C ASN A 70 -1.13 18.03 -2.12
N HIS A 71 -1.21 18.25 -0.80
CA HIS A 71 -2.13 17.54 0.12
C HIS A 71 -3.62 17.72 -0.21
N ARG A 72 -4.00 18.73 -0.99
CA ARG A 72 -5.40 18.92 -1.40
C ARG A 72 -5.90 17.77 -2.27
N ARG A 73 -5.09 17.29 -3.20
CA ARG A 73 -5.42 16.23 -4.16
C ARG A 73 -4.90 14.85 -3.73
N LEU A 74 -3.78 14.79 -3.02
CA LEU A 74 -3.22 13.58 -2.43
C LEU A 74 -3.61 13.49 -0.95
N LYS A 75 -4.03 12.32 -0.52
CA LYS A 75 -4.43 12.01 0.85
C LYS A 75 -3.45 11.02 1.45
N LEU A 76 -2.97 11.32 2.64
CA LEU A 76 -2.19 10.37 3.42
C LEU A 76 -3.01 9.09 3.65
N VAL A 77 -2.38 7.96 3.44
CA VAL A 77 -2.94 6.63 3.67
C VAL A 77 -2.20 6.03 4.86
N GLU A 78 -2.94 5.57 5.85
CA GLU A 78 -2.42 4.94 7.05
C GLU A 78 -2.97 3.53 7.17
N SER A 79 -2.22 2.62 7.77
CA SER A 79 -2.69 1.27 8.08
C SER A 79 -3.97 1.31 8.93
N ASN A 80 -4.87 0.38 8.69
CA ASN A 80 -6.14 0.30 9.40
C ASN A 80 -6.63 -1.15 9.50
N GLY A 81 -7.85 -1.40 9.93
CA GLY A 81 -8.40 -2.75 10.03
C GLY A 81 -8.46 -3.52 8.72
N TYR A 82 -8.45 -2.87 7.56
CA TYR A 82 -8.63 -3.51 6.24
C TYR A 82 -7.31 -3.77 5.51
N TYR A 83 -6.30 -2.95 5.74
CA TYR A 83 -4.99 -3.09 5.10
C TYR A 83 -3.85 -2.61 6.01
N LEU A 84 -2.71 -3.29 5.87
CA LEU A 84 -1.41 -2.89 6.41
C LEU A 84 -0.60 -2.24 5.29
N ILE A 85 0.01 -1.09 5.57
CA ILE A 85 1.01 -0.50 4.68
C ILE A 85 2.37 -1.03 5.12
N ASP A 86 3.05 -1.68 4.19
CA ASP A 86 4.41 -2.17 4.40
C ASP A 86 5.41 -1.01 4.46
N ARG A 87 6.65 -1.31 4.83
CA ARG A 87 7.74 -0.33 4.77
C ARG A 87 7.96 0.10 3.32
N LEU A 88 7.54 1.33 3.00
CA LEU A 88 7.67 1.90 1.66
C LEU A 88 9.06 2.51 1.48
N THR A 89 9.96 1.84 0.74
CA THR A 89 11.30 2.35 0.42
C THR A 89 11.28 3.29 -0.77
N ASP A 90 10.61 2.88 -1.85
CA ASP A 90 10.60 3.53 -3.15
C ASP A 90 9.25 4.17 -3.52
N SER A 91 8.40 4.38 -2.56
CA SER A 91 7.13 5.07 -2.71
C SER A 91 6.75 5.80 -1.43
N SER A 92 5.69 6.60 -1.48
CA SER A 92 5.18 7.39 -0.36
C SER A 92 3.71 7.03 -0.11
N PRO A 93 3.22 7.05 1.15
CA PRO A 93 1.89 6.59 1.51
C PRO A 93 0.79 7.61 1.15
N TYR A 94 0.74 8.00 -0.11
CA TYR A 94 -0.24 8.96 -0.61
C TYR A 94 -1.01 8.41 -1.79
N LEU A 95 -2.31 8.68 -1.83
CA LEU A 95 -3.20 8.36 -2.95
C LEU A 95 -4.19 9.51 -3.19
N THR A 96 -4.76 9.58 -4.39
CA THR A 96 -5.97 10.39 -4.62
C THR A 96 -7.11 9.85 -3.76
N LYS A 97 -8.13 10.68 -3.49
CA LYS A 97 -9.31 10.26 -2.71
C LYS A 97 -9.98 9.01 -3.32
N GLY A 98 -10.12 8.98 -4.66
CA GLY A 98 -10.70 7.85 -5.37
C GLY A 98 -9.89 6.56 -5.18
N ALA A 99 -8.56 6.62 -5.35
CA ALA A 99 -7.69 5.47 -5.15
C ALA A 99 -7.69 4.97 -3.70
N LYS A 100 -7.68 5.88 -2.72
CA LYS A 100 -7.81 5.52 -1.30
C LYS A 100 -9.13 4.82 -1.00
N ASN A 101 -10.23 5.23 -1.64
CA ASN A 101 -11.54 4.59 -1.48
C ASN A 101 -11.57 3.19 -2.08
N VAL A 102 -11.02 3.01 -3.30
CA VAL A 102 -10.96 1.68 -3.94
C VAL A 102 -10.06 0.73 -3.13
N LEU A 103 -8.90 1.20 -2.65
CA LEU A 103 -8.05 0.40 -1.76
C LEU A 103 -8.82 -0.07 -0.50
N LYS A 104 -9.54 0.85 0.14
CA LYS A 104 -10.37 0.52 1.31
C LYS A 104 -11.46 -0.49 0.96
N GLU A 105 -12.11 -0.33 -0.18
CA GLU A 105 -13.16 -1.23 -0.65
C GLU A 105 -12.61 -2.64 -0.94
N ILE A 106 -11.42 -2.75 -1.55
CA ILE A 106 -10.74 -4.04 -1.75
C ILE A 106 -10.54 -4.73 -0.40
N GLY A 107 -9.93 -4.06 0.57
CA GLY A 107 -9.68 -4.65 1.89
C GLY A 107 -10.95 -5.04 2.63
N LYS A 108 -11.99 -4.21 2.53
CA LYS A 108 -13.31 -4.47 3.13
C LYS A 108 -13.98 -5.72 2.55
N ARG A 109 -13.99 -5.84 1.22
CA ARG A 109 -14.56 -7.02 0.53
C ARG A 109 -13.74 -8.26 0.78
N PHE A 110 -12.42 -8.14 0.82
CA PHE A 110 -11.51 -9.24 1.15
C PHE A 110 -11.86 -9.84 2.52
N GLN A 111 -12.02 -9.00 3.55
CA GLN A 111 -12.44 -9.48 4.89
C GLN A 111 -13.84 -10.08 4.88
N ALA A 112 -14.77 -9.47 4.18
CA ALA A 112 -16.12 -10.02 4.07
C ALA A 112 -16.16 -11.42 3.41
N GLU A 113 -15.28 -11.69 2.44
CA GLU A 113 -15.16 -13.04 1.86
C GLU A 113 -14.48 -14.02 2.83
N LEU A 114 -13.51 -13.59 3.62
CA LEU A 114 -12.94 -14.44 4.69
C LEU A 114 -13.99 -14.79 5.74
N ASP A 115 -14.78 -13.81 6.16
CA ASP A 115 -15.85 -14.01 7.15
C ASP A 115 -16.91 -15.00 6.66
N LYS A 116 -17.35 -14.93 5.41
CA LYS A 116 -18.25 -15.93 4.79
C LYS A 116 -17.71 -17.36 4.84
N GLY A 117 -16.40 -17.52 4.78
CA GLY A 117 -15.73 -18.82 4.88
C GLY A 117 -15.47 -19.25 6.32
N ASP A 118 -15.85 -18.49 7.32
CA ASP A 118 -15.49 -18.68 8.73
C ASP A 118 -13.95 -18.77 8.92
N TYR A 119 -13.19 -18.02 8.11
CA TYR A 119 -11.73 -17.95 8.18
C TYR A 119 -11.27 -16.89 9.18
N ARG A 120 -10.06 -17.09 9.70
CA ARG A 120 -9.39 -16.09 10.53
C ARG A 120 -9.27 -14.76 9.81
N GLU A 121 -9.50 -13.68 10.54
CA GLU A 121 -9.40 -12.34 10.01
C GLU A 121 -7.96 -12.00 9.60
N HIS A 122 -7.82 -11.51 8.37
CA HIS A 122 -6.58 -10.99 7.81
C HIS A 122 -6.86 -9.66 7.10
N ARG A 123 -5.84 -8.84 6.99
CA ARG A 123 -5.84 -7.64 6.14
C ARG A 123 -4.83 -7.80 5.02
N ILE A 124 -5.11 -7.17 3.90
CA ILE A 124 -4.20 -7.13 2.76
C ILE A 124 -2.97 -6.29 3.08
N VAL A 125 -1.84 -6.56 2.41
CA VAL A 125 -0.57 -5.84 2.58
C VAL A 125 -0.29 -5.00 1.35
N VAL A 126 -0.20 -3.68 1.53
CA VAL A 126 0.11 -2.71 0.46
C VAL A 126 1.60 -2.48 0.41
N THR A 127 2.22 -2.73 -0.73
CA THR A 127 3.68 -2.73 -0.92
C THR A 127 4.22 -1.51 -1.65
N SER A 128 3.38 -0.79 -2.40
CA SER A 128 3.76 0.44 -3.09
C SER A 128 2.54 1.33 -3.31
N MET A 129 2.77 2.63 -3.36
CA MET A 129 1.76 3.65 -3.67
C MET A 129 2.36 4.78 -4.52
N PHE A 130 2.12 6.04 -4.16
CA PHE A 130 2.62 7.20 -4.90
C PHE A 130 4.15 7.21 -5.02
N LYS A 131 4.66 7.48 -6.22
CA LYS A 131 6.09 7.67 -6.49
C LYS A 131 6.33 9.06 -7.06
N THR A 132 7.38 9.73 -6.60
CA THR A 132 7.87 10.95 -7.21
C THR A 132 8.76 10.63 -8.42
N ARG A 133 9.07 11.63 -9.26
CA ARG A 133 10.03 11.46 -10.37
C ARG A 133 11.37 10.92 -9.87
N ARG A 134 11.87 11.45 -8.74
CA ARG A 134 13.13 10.97 -8.12
C ARG A 134 13.04 9.52 -7.62
N ASP A 135 11.87 9.07 -7.13
CA ASP A 135 11.68 7.67 -6.74
C ASP A 135 11.75 6.76 -7.97
N ILE A 136 11.11 7.14 -9.08
CA ILE A 136 11.17 6.38 -10.34
C ILE A 136 12.60 6.34 -10.89
N GLU A 137 13.30 7.47 -10.94
CA GLU A 137 14.67 7.54 -11.41
C GLU A 137 15.61 6.64 -10.60
N ARG A 138 15.52 6.67 -9.26
CA ARG A 138 16.29 5.81 -8.37
C ARG A 138 16.01 4.32 -8.62
N THR A 139 14.73 3.95 -8.77
CA THR A 139 14.35 2.56 -9.05
C THR A 139 14.82 2.12 -10.43
N ARG A 140 14.75 2.99 -11.43
CA ARG A 140 15.24 2.76 -12.80
C ARG A 140 16.74 2.50 -12.84
N GLN A 141 17.52 3.35 -12.20
CA GLN A 141 18.97 3.19 -12.10
C GLN A 141 19.35 1.86 -11.44
N ALA A 142 18.67 1.48 -10.36
CA ALA A 142 18.91 0.22 -9.66
C ALA A 142 18.55 -1.03 -10.47
N LYS A 143 17.63 -0.91 -11.46
CA LYS A 143 17.15 -2.03 -12.30
C LYS A 143 17.65 -1.99 -13.74
N ASN A 144 18.54 -1.06 -14.11
CA ASN A 144 18.97 -0.82 -15.49
C ASN A 144 17.79 -0.69 -16.48
N ASN A 145 16.70 -0.07 -16.06
CA ASN A 145 15.49 0.12 -16.87
C ASN A 145 15.46 1.53 -17.45
N THR A 146 15.05 1.68 -18.71
CA THR A 146 14.97 2.97 -19.40
C THR A 146 13.58 3.60 -19.37
N ASP A 147 12.53 2.85 -18.99
CA ASP A 147 11.16 3.34 -18.95
C ASP A 147 10.93 4.21 -17.69
N ASP A 148 10.55 5.47 -17.91
CA ASP A 148 10.20 6.44 -16.87
C ASP A 148 8.67 6.66 -16.75
N SER A 149 7.88 5.96 -17.56
CA SER A 149 6.43 6.03 -17.54
C SER A 149 5.85 5.10 -16.48
N SER A 150 5.43 5.65 -15.35
CA SER A 150 4.80 4.89 -14.27
C SER A 150 3.48 5.50 -13.84
N ALA A 151 2.44 4.66 -13.74
CA ALA A 151 1.13 5.07 -13.24
C ALA A 151 1.17 5.53 -11.77
N HIS A 152 2.16 5.08 -10.98
CA HIS A 152 2.37 5.52 -9.60
C HIS A 152 2.67 7.02 -9.46
N LEU A 153 3.16 7.68 -10.53
CA LEU A 153 3.43 9.13 -10.52
C LEU A 153 2.17 9.99 -10.32
N TYR A 154 1.00 9.41 -10.54
CA TYR A 154 -0.26 10.16 -10.58
C TYR A 154 -1.13 9.96 -9.33
N GLY A 155 -0.72 9.11 -8.38
CA GLY A 155 -1.45 8.86 -7.12
C GLY A 155 -2.74 8.06 -7.27
N THR A 156 -2.98 7.46 -8.42
CA THR A 156 -4.14 6.60 -8.70
C THR A 156 -3.83 5.12 -8.61
N THR A 157 -2.60 4.78 -8.28
CA THR A 157 -2.05 3.42 -8.41
C THR A 157 -1.42 2.96 -7.11
N PHE A 158 -1.64 1.69 -6.78
CA PHE A 158 -1.05 1.02 -5.62
C PHE A 158 -0.83 -0.46 -5.92
N ASP A 159 0.13 -1.07 -5.21
CA ASP A 159 0.46 -2.48 -5.31
C ASP A 159 0.02 -3.20 -4.03
N ILE A 160 -0.62 -4.36 -4.19
CA ILE A 160 -1.03 -5.23 -3.09
C ILE A 160 -0.30 -6.56 -3.22
N SER A 161 0.38 -6.99 -2.16
CA SER A 161 1.00 -8.32 -2.14
C SER A 161 -0.05 -9.42 -2.30
N TYR A 162 0.23 -10.41 -3.13
CA TYR A 162 -0.58 -11.63 -3.22
C TYR A 162 0.07 -12.81 -2.49
N THR A 163 1.26 -12.63 -1.95
CA THR A 163 2.01 -13.66 -1.20
C THR A 163 2.06 -13.39 0.30
N ARG A 164 1.60 -12.21 0.73
CA ARG A 164 1.63 -11.80 2.15
C ARG A 164 0.29 -11.26 2.58
N PHE A 165 -0.20 -11.76 3.72
CA PHE A 165 -1.40 -11.29 4.38
C PHE A 165 -1.11 -11.12 5.87
N ASN A 166 -1.66 -10.08 6.47
CA ASN A 166 -1.41 -9.75 7.86
C ASN A 166 -2.59 -10.22 8.72
N ARG A 167 -2.34 -11.23 9.57
CA ARG A 167 -3.35 -11.77 10.47
C ARG A 167 -3.68 -10.77 11.59
N THR A 168 -4.96 -10.48 11.78
CA THR A 168 -5.47 -9.58 12.83
C THR A 168 -6.33 -10.30 13.86
N GLY A 169 -7.02 -11.36 13.45
CA GLY A 169 -7.90 -12.16 14.30
C GLY A 169 -7.30 -13.51 14.71
N LYS A 170 -7.73 -14.02 15.87
CA LYS A 170 -7.37 -15.37 16.37
C LYS A 170 -8.50 -16.38 16.14
N SER A 171 -9.74 -15.93 16.07
CA SER A 171 -10.93 -16.75 15.86
C SER A 171 -11.10 -17.19 14.40
N GLY A 172 -11.83 -18.26 14.18
CA GLY A 172 -12.09 -18.79 12.84
C GLY A 172 -11.09 -19.85 12.39
N LYS A 173 -11.37 -20.47 11.25
CA LYS A 173 -10.57 -21.52 10.65
C LYS A 173 -9.24 -20.98 10.11
N ALA A 174 -8.20 -21.79 10.15
CA ALA A 174 -6.97 -21.47 9.43
C ALA A 174 -7.26 -21.37 7.92
N VAL A 175 -6.62 -20.43 7.27
CA VAL A 175 -6.74 -20.19 5.82
C VAL A 175 -5.34 -20.19 5.20
N SER A 176 -5.19 -20.83 4.05
CA SER A 176 -3.92 -20.83 3.32
C SER A 176 -3.70 -19.51 2.58
N ASN A 177 -2.43 -19.15 2.34
CA ASN A 177 -2.09 -18.01 1.51
C ASN A 177 -2.66 -18.13 0.09
N GLU A 178 -2.71 -19.33 -0.47
CA GLU A 178 -3.31 -19.59 -1.78
C GLU A 178 -4.82 -19.24 -1.79
N THR A 179 -5.57 -19.68 -0.78
CA THR A 179 -6.98 -19.34 -0.63
C THR A 179 -7.17 -17.82 -0.53
N MET A 180 -6.38 -17.15 0.30
CA MET A 180 -6.44 -15.69 0.45
C MET A 180 -6.06 -14.96 -0.85
N CYS A 181 -5.06 -15.45 -1.57
CA CYS A 181 -4.67 -14.94 -2.88
C CYS A 181 -5.83 -15.00 -3.88
N ASN A 182 -6.53 -16.13 -3.94
CA ASN A 182 -7.68 -16.32 -4.84
C ASN A 182 -8.89 -15.47 -4.41
N ILE A 183 -9.14 -15.30 -3.12
CA ILE A 183 -10.15 -14.37 -2.61
C ILE A 183 -9.81 -12.92 -3.02
N LEU A 184 -8.56 -12.50 -2.86
CA LEU A 184 -8.11 -11.16 -3.29
C LEU A 184 -8.28 -10.99 -4.81
N GLY A 185 -7.91 -12.01 -5.59
CA GLY A 185 -8.08 -12.02 -7.04
C GLY A 185 -9.54 -11.84 -7.44
N LYS A 186 -10.45 -12.62 -6.82
CA LYS A 186 -11.90 -12.49 -7.05
C LYS A 186 -12.41 -11.08 -6.76
N VAL A 187 -12.04 -10.51 -5.61
CA VAL A 187 -12.46 -9.16 -5.22
C VAL A 187 -12.00 -8.11 -6.24
N ILE A 188 -10.76 -8.20 -6.70
CA ILE A 188 -10.22 -7.26 -7.70
C ILE A 188 -10.91 -7.50 -9.06
N SER A 189 -11.18 -8.75 -9.46
CA SER A 189 -11.94 -9.06 -10.69
C SER A 189 -13.32 -8.42 -10.67
N ASP A 190 -14.06 -8.57 -9.58
CA ASP A 190 -15.39 -7.98 -9.42
C ASP A 190 -15.37 -6.43 -9.55
N LEU A 191 -14.31 -5.79 -9.07
CA LEU A 191 -14.13 -4.32 -9.21
C LEU A 191 -13.72 -3.92 -10.63
N ARG A 192 -12.87 -4.73 -11.31
CA ARG A 192 -12.52 -4.52 -12.73
C ARG A 192 -13.74 -4.59 -13.63
N GLU A 193 -14.59 -5.59 -13.46
CA GLU A 193 -15.83 -5.78 -14.22
C GLU A 193 -16.79 -4.59 -14.05
N LYS A 194 -16.83 -4.00 -12.85
CA LYS A 194 -17.56 -2.76 -12.58
C LYS A 194 -16.92 -1.49 -13.13
N GLY A 195 -15.75 -1.62 -13.77
CA GLY A 195 -14.99 -0.49 -14.31
C GLY A 195 -14.40 0.43 -13.24
N GLU A 196 -14.17 -0.06 -12.02
CA GLU A 196 -13.57 0.73 -10.93
C GLU A 196 -12.05 0.81 -11.06
N CYS A 197 -11.40 -0.25 -11.56
CA CYS A 197 -9.95 -0.32 -11.70
C CYS A 197 -9.50 -1.16 -12.90
N TRP A 198 -8.22 -1.01 -13.26
CA TRP A 198 -7.41 -1.92 -14.03
C TRP A 198 -6.50 -2.71 -13.09
N ALA A 199 -6.06 -3.89 -13.49
CA ALA A 199 -5.12 -4.69 -12.70
C ALA A 199 -4.10 -5.43 -13.57
N ILE A 200 -2.86 -5.56 -13.05
CA ILE A 200 -1.82 -6.43 -13.60
C ILE A 200 -1.30 -7.32 -12.47
N PHE A 201 -1.14 -8.60 -12.78
CA PHE A 201 -0.50 -9.56 -11.90
C PHE A 201 1.00 -9.56 -12.15
N GLU A 202 1.77 -8.95 -11.27
CA GLU A 202 3.23 -8.78 -11.42
C GLU A 202 3.98 -9.86 -10.64
N ARG A 203 4.42 -10.90 -11.33
CA ARG A 203 5.12 -12.05 -10.73
C ARG A 203 6.46 -11.66 -10.10
N SER A 204 7.25 -10.86 -10.78
CA SER A 204 8.59 -10.47 -10.31
C SER A 204 8.58 -9.62 -9.04
N GLN A 205 7.48 -8.94 -8.77
CA GLN A 205 7.28 -8.08 -7.59
C GLN A 205 6.35 -8.72 -6.55
N HIS A 206 5.80 -9.89 -6.83
CA HIS A 206 4.84 -10.59 -5.97
C HIS A 206 3.65 -9.71 -5.56
N CYS A 207 3.13 -8.90 -6.50
CA CYS A 207 2.02 -8.00 -6.25
C CYS A 207 0.99 -7.98 -7.37
N ILE A 208 -0.20 -7.51 -7.04
CA ILE A 208 -1.20 -7.07 -7.99
C ILE A 208 -1.11 -5.55 -8.07
N HIS A 209 -0.74 -5.06 -9.24
CA HIS A 209 -0.70 -3.64 -9.56
C HIS A 209 -2.10 -3.16 -9.94
N VAL A 210 -2.65 -2.21 -9.18
CA VAL A 210 -4.03 -1.72 -9.35
C VAL A 210 -4.02 -0.24 -9.67
N THR A 211 -4.62 0.14 -10.80
CA THR A 211 -4.83 1.55 -11.20
C THR A 211 -6.31 1.88 -11.28
N VAL A 212 -6.73 2.92 -10.57
CA VAL A 212 -8.14 3.32 -10.49
C VAL A 212 -8.61 4.02 -11.75
N ARG A 213 -9.81 3.68 -12.22
CA ARG A 213 -10.42 4.19 -13.46
C ARG A 213 -11.42 5.32 -13.24
N LYS A 214 -11.75 5.64 -11.98
CA LYS A 214 -12.74 6.67 -11.59
C LYS A 214 -12.22 7.50 -10.43
N ILE A 215 -12.78 8.69 -10.24
CA ILE A 215 -12.52 9.58 -9.10
C ILE A 215 -13.56 9.34 -8.02
#